data_264318c03aa4875fbd469f1a1593962e
#
_entry.id   264318c03aa4875fbd469f1a1593962e
#
_cell.length_a   1.000
_cell.length_b   1.000
_cell.length_c   1.000
_cell.angle_alpha   90.00
_cell.angle_beta   90.00
_cell.angle_gamma   90.00
#
_symmetry.space_group_name_H-M   'P 1'
#
loop_
_entity.id
_entity.type
_entity.pdbx_description
1 polymer ?
#
loop_
_entity_poly.entity_id
_entity_poly.type
_entity_poly.pdbx_seq_one_letter_code
_entity_poly.pdbx_strand_id
1 'polypeptide(L)'
;MIDWTQAIQNYLTGAVSSRFRNRDAAVVEHWQGRDNLLWRVRTGGGDDAVVKMFTDAGQARSRRQFSGHEQFAAAGLAPQPLWYDRYPHGLPRQLLVYRWADGGPVRLADPKHWAALAAAVACVHRADLGAVQRFSPHPFNLLTFWQIWQAGEAPLRTWIEQCPAPLLAEILAMLWSAAHRTMDAALQQLGETPPTPIHGELTAQNALFDADRVILVDWEFFGLGDPAQEVARLLFFEGKDWARRNRETWWDGYSPFQSEPGMPDRVELYLRLFHFQAATFLLDGVRQGEMPASAAEELESDSDASSYRVFLAGALIAALRSSLEIWELPRLSETDDNLLAAELDQIMNVQMTHLHTTAPAAG
;
A
#
# COMPACT_ATOMS: atom_id res chain seq x y z
N MET A 1 11.76 13.81 19.05
CA MET A 1 12.24 12.82 18.02
C MET A 1 13.75 12.80 18.08
N ILE A 2 14.38 11.63 18.05
CA ILE A 2 15.85 11.52 18.10
C ILE A 2 16.39 11.84 16.72
N ASP A 3 17.29 12.81 16.61
CA ASP A 3 18.01 13.10 15.37
C ASP A 3 19.20 12.13 15.22
N TRP A 4 19.08 11.22 14.25
CA TRP A 4 20.12 10.23 13.95
C TRP A 4 21.18 10.72 12.96
N THR A 5 21.11 11.95 12.49
CA THR A 5 22.01 12.49 11.43
C THR A 5 23.49 12.35 11.79
N GLN A 6 23.86 12.70 13.02
CA GLN A 6 25.27 12.55 13.47
C GLN A 6 25.69 11.08 13.57
N ALA A 7 24.80 10.19 14.00
CA ALA A 7 25.10 8.76 14.07
C ALA A 7 25.25 8.14 12.67
N ILE A 8 24.41 8.54 11.70
CA ILE A 8 24.57 8.17 10.29
C ILE A 8 25.89 8.70 9.73
N GLN A 9 26.24 9.96 10.00
CA GLN A 9 27.52 10.55 9.57
C GLN A 9 28.72 9.74 10.12
N ASN A 10 28.70 9.39 11.40
CA ASN A 10 29.74 8.60 12.04
C ASN A 10 29.81 7.16 11.48
N TYR A 11 28.67 6.54 11.20
CA TYR A 11 28.59 5.24 10.54
C TYR A 11 29.22 5.29 9.14
N LEU A 12 28.85 6.27 8.32
CA LEU A 12 29.35 6.37 6.94
C LEU A 12 30.87 6.52 6.87
N THR A 13 31.44 7.33 7.75
CA THR A 13 32.89 7.64 7.71
C THR A 13 33.76 6.66 8.51
N GLY A 14 33.20 5.98 9.53
CA GLY A 14 33.96 5.17 10.48
C GLY A 14 33.69 3.66 10.41
N ALA A 15 32.48 3.21 10.08
CA ALA A 15 32.12 1.80 10.14
C ALA A 15 32.85 0.97 9.07
N VAL A 16 33.30 -0.23 9.44
CA VAL A 16 34.00 -1.17 8.54
C VAL A 16 33.09 -1.63 7.39
N SER A 17 31.79 -1.75 7.65
CA SER A 17 30.77 -2.13 6.66
C SER A 17 30.44 -1.03 5.66
N SER A 18 30.79 0.23 5.96
CA SER A 18 30.52 1.36 5.07
C SER A 18 31.50 1.41 3.88
N ARG A 19 30.94 1.46 2.67
CA ARG A 19 31.74 1.70 1.45
C ARG A 19 32.20 3.16 1.30
N PHE A 20 31.70 4.06 2.15
CA PHE A 20 32.14 5.45 2.23
C PHE A 20 33.16 5.71 3.33
N ARG A 21 33.61 4.67 4.02
CA ARG A 21 34.68 4.76 5.02
C ARG A 21 35.93 5.42 4.41
N ASN A 22 36.48 6.37 5.11
CA ASN A 22 37.63 7.16 4.68
C ASN A 22 37.39 7.99 3.39
N ARG A 23 36.15 8.16 2.97
CA ARG A 23 35.78 9.12 1.95
C ARG A 23 35.19 10.36 2.64
N ASP A 24 35.34 11.51 2.01
CA ASP A 24 34.73 12.74 2.50
C ASP A 24 33.20 12.68 2.20
N ALA A 25 32.48 11.90 3.01
CA ALA A 25 31.05 11.71 2.87
C ALA A 25 30.31 12.59 3.89
N ALA A 26 29.40 13.43 3.40
CA ALA A 26 28.61 14.34 4.22
C ALA A 26 27.11 14.14 3.99
N VAL A 27 26.34 14.11 5.07
CA VAL A 27 24.89 14.21 5.01
C VAL A 27 24.53 15.64 4.59
N VAL A 28 23.77 15.78 3.50
CA VAL A 28 23.38 17.08 2.94
C VAL A 28 21.90 17.38 3.15
N GLU A 29 21.08 16.35 3.34
CA GLU A 29 19.64 16.48 3.51
C GLU A 29 19.11 15.26 4.29
N HIS A 30 18.02 15.42 5.07
CA HIS A 30 17.33 14.28 5.66
C HIS A 30 15.83 14.53 5.69
N TRP A 31 15.06 13.44 5.63
CA TRP A 31 13.60 13.46 5.76
C TRP A 31 13.10 12.16 6.38
N GLN A 32 11.90 12.23 6.92
CA GLN A 32 11.21 11.08 7.49
C GLN A 32 10.09 10.64 6.54
N GLY A 33 10.13 9.38 6.12
CA GLY A 33 9.00 8.70 5.53
C GLY A 33 8.05 8.15 6.61
N ARG A 34 7.02 7.46 6.21
CA ARG A 34 6.05 6.85 7.13
C ARG A 34 6.70 5.83 8.06
N ASP A 35 7.48 4.90 7.50
CA ASP A 35 8.09 3.78 8.20
C ASP A 35 9.63 3.77 8.10
N ASN A 36 10.23 4.86 7.61
CA ASN A 36 11.65 4.91 7.32
C ASN A 36 12.22 6.30 7.56
N LEU A 37 13.52 6.35 7.89
CA LEU A 37 14.30 7.57 7.95
C LEU A 37 15.30 7.58 6.79
N LEU A 38 15.40 8.69 6.08
CA LEU A 38 16.21 8.82 4.87
C LEU A 38 17.17 10.00 4.97
N TRP A 39 18.38 9.81 4.47
CA TRP A 39 19.40 10.85 4.37
C TRP A 39 20.01 10.84 2.97
N ARG A 40 20.12 12.01 2.36
CA ARG A 40 20.93 12.19 1.17
C ARG A 40 22.37 12.47 1.58
N VAL A 41 23.28 11.81 0.93
CA VAL A 41 24.72 11.85 1.24
C VAL A 41 25.50 12.14 -0.01
N ARG A 42 26.45 13.06 0.07
CA ARG A 42 27.41 13.33 -0.99
C ARG A 42 28.83 13.04 -0.53
N THR A 43 29.65 12.53 -1.45
CA THR A 43 31.08 12.35 -1.20
C THR A 43 31.89 13.40 -1.94
N GLY A 44 33.11 13.73 -1.45
CA GLY A 44 34.03 14.61 -2.16
C GLY A 44 34.43 14.07 -3.54
N GLY A 45 34.26 12.77 -3.80
CA GLY A 45 34.47 12.14 -5.11
C GLY A 45 33.26 12.23 -6.07
N GLY A 46 32.20 12.95 -5.69
CA GLY A 46 31.01 13.17 -6.53
C GLY A 46 29.94 12.08 -6.47
N ASP A 47 30.08 11.08 -5.57
CA ASP A 47 28.97 10.14 -5.34
C ASP A 47 27.80 10.86 -4.64
N ASP A 48 26.58 10.62 -5.12
CA ASP A 48 25.33 11.09 -4.52
C ASP A 48 24.48 9.85 -4.21
N ALA A 49 24.06 9.70 -2.95
CA ALA A 49 23.45 8.49 -2.47
C ALA A 49 22.34 8.77 -1.44
N VAL A 50 21.48 7.80 -1.25
CA VAL A 50 20.48 7.76 -0.17
C VAL A 50 20.88 6.68 0.84
N VAL A 51 20.84 7.04 2.11
CA VAL A 51 20.85 6.10 3.23
C VAL A 51 19.42 5.98 3.73
N LYS A 52 18.84 4.79 3.69
CA LYS A 52 17.52 4.47 4.23
C LYS A 52 17.70 3.59 5.47
N MET A 53 17.23 4.05 6.63
CA MET A 53 17.17 3.27 7.86
C MET A 53 15.72 2.87 8.12
N PHE A 54 15.50 1.58 8.31
CA PHE A 54 14.17 1.00 8.49
C PHE A 54 13.76 1.10 9.97
N THR A 55 12.55 1.58 10.25
CA THR A 55 12.06 1.70 11.64
C THR A 55 11.61 0.36 12.21
N ASP A 56 11.15 -0.57 11.36
CA ASP A 56 10.77 -1.93 11.75
C ASP A 56 12.00 -2.84 11.93
N ALA A 57 12.11 -3.46 13.11
CA ALA A 57 13.19 -4.38 13.44
C ALA A 57 12.90 -5.83 13.04
N GLY A 58 11.62 -6.20 12.86
CA GLY A 58 11.18 -7.60 12.74
C GLY A 58 11.40 -8.22 11.37
N GLN A 59 11.59 -7.42 10.33
CA GLN A 59 11.64 -7.89 8.95
C GLN A 59 13.00 -7.60 8.28
N ALA A 60 13.43 -8.49 7.40
CA ALA A 60 14.68 -8.32 6.64
C ALA A 60 14.48 -7.37 5.42
N ARG A 61 13.86 -6.20 5.64
CA ARG A 61 13.47 -5.24 4.61
C ARG A 61 14.67 -4.73 3.81
N SER A 62 15.80 -4.43 4.48
CA SER A 62 17.01 -3.92 3.81
C SER A 62 17.55 -4.89 2.75
N ARG A 63 17.58 -6.20 3.07
CA ARG A 63 18.03 -7.24 2.13
C ARG A 63 17.04 -7.42 0.98
N ARG A 64 15.74 -7.35 1.27
CA ARG A 64 14.68 -7.48 0.27
C ARG A 64 14.75 -6.32 -0.72
N GLN A 65 14.77 -5.09 -0.22
CA GLN A 65 14.91 -3.90 -1.05
C GLN A 65 16.22 -3.89 -1.85
N PHE A 66 17.35 -4.28 -1.24
CA PHE A 66 18.61 -4.43 -1.97
C PHE A 66 18.47 -5.38 -3.16
N SER A 67 17.79 -6.52 -2.98
CA SER A 67 17.60 -7.49 -4.07
C SER A 67 16.69 -6.97 -5.18
N GLY A 68 15.66 -6.20 -4.88
CA GLY A 68 14.84 -5.52 -5.89
C GLY A 68 15.66 -4.52 -6.70
N HIS A 69 16.43 -3.67 -6.01
CA HIS A 69 17.35 -2.75 -6.68
C HIS A 69 18.38 -3.49 -7.55
N GLU A 70 19.01 -4.56 -7.04
CA GLU A 70 20.02 -5.34 -7.77
C GLU A 70 19.45 -5.95 -9.04
N GLN A 71 18.21 -6.44 -9.01
CA GLN A 71 17.56 -7.05 -10.16
C GLN A 71 17.17 -6.03 -11.24
N PHE A 72 16.77 -4.83 -10.86
CA PHE A 72 16.16 -3.87 -11.79
C PHE A 72 17.03 -2.65 -12.11
N ALA A 73 18.13 -2.42 -11.39
CA ALA A 73 18.99 -1.26 -11.63
C ALA A 73 19.64 -1.27 -13.03
N ALA A 74 20.05 -2.43 -13.53
CA ALA A 74 20.66 -2.54 -14.87
C ALA A 74 19.67 -2.18 -16.00
N ALA A 75 18.37 -2.40 -15.79
CA ALA A 75 17.30 -2.00 -16.70
C ALA A 75 16.88 -0.53 -16.51
N GLY A 76 17.46 0.20 -15.55
CA GLY A 76 17.10 1.57 -15.22
C GLY A 76 15.76 1.71 -14.50
N LEU A 77 15.20 0.62 -14.00
CA LEU A 77 13.89 0.59 -13.31
C LEU A 77 14.02 0.78 -11.80
N ALA A 78 15.24 0.72 -11.24
CA ALA A 78 15.51 0.96 -9.83
C ALA A 78 16.84 1.72 -9.66
N PRO A 79 17.03 2.44 -8.54
CA PRO A 79 18.33 3.02 -8.21
C PRO A 79 19.41 1.95 -8.05
N GLN A 80 20.65 2.26 -8.39
CA GLN A 80 21.78 1.36 -8.21
C GLN A 80 22.02 1.09 -6.71
N PRO A 81 21.91 -0.16 -6.21
CA PRO A 81 22.22 -0.45 -4.83
C PRO A 81 23.73 -0.39 -4.59
N LEU A 82 24.11 0.12 -3.45
CA LEU A 82 25.52 0.18 -3.05
C LEU A 82 25.84 -0.93 -2.03
N TRP A 83 25.18 -0.91 -0.87
CA TRP A 83 25.25 -1.98 0.12
C TRP A 83 24.04 -1.93 1.06
N TYR A 84 23.84 -2.98 1.83
CA TYR A 84 22.95 -2.98 3.00
C TYR A 84 23.71 -3.48 4.22
N ASP A 85 23.27 -3.06 5.40
CA ASP A 85 23.81 -3.52 6.68
C ASP A 85 22.65 -3.86 7.62
N ARG A 86 22.63 -5.09 8.08
CA ARG A 86 21.59 -5.57 8.98
C ARG A 86 21.83 -5.19 10.44
N TYR A 87 23.10 -4.96 10.80
CA TYR A 87 23.53 -4.67 12.14
C TYR A 87 24.57 -3.56 12.15
N PRO A 88 24.19 -2.36 11.68
CA PRO A 88 25.14 -1.27 11.53
C PRO A 88 25.65 -0.79 12.88
N HIS A 89 26.97 -0.71 13.01
CA HIS A 89 27.60 -0.27 14.26
C HIS A 89 27.19 1.15 14.64
N GLY A 90 26.69 1.35 15.86
CA GLY A 90 26.26 2.65 16.37
C GLY A 90 24.86 3.10 15.91
N LEU A 91 24.14 2.25 15.18
CA LEU A 91 22.76 2.53 14.74
C LEU A 91 21.78 1.46 15.24
N PRO A 92 20.53 1.81 15.57
CA PRO A 92 19.60 0.89 16.20
C PRO A 92 18.91 -0.07 15.23
N ARG A 93 18.99 0.19 13.93
CA ARG A 93 18.20 -0.50 12.91
C ARG A 93 19.02 -0.77 11.64
N GLN A 94 18.57 -1.76 10.88
CA GLN A 94 19.13 -2.09 9.57
C GLN A 94 19.03 -0.92 8.60
N LEU A 95 19.97 -0.85 7.67
CA LEU A 95 19.97 0.18 6.64
C LEU A 95 20.28 -0.37 5.24
N LEU A 96 19.93 0.42 4.24
CA LEU A 96 20.28 0.23 2.85
C LEU A 96 20.85 1.54 2.32
N VAL A 97 21.89 1.42 1.50
CA VAL A 97 22.49 2.56 0.78
C VAL A 97 22.42 2.29 -0.71
N TYR A 98 21.91 3.26 -1.46
CA TYR A 98 21.76 3.21 -2.91
C TYR A 98 22.05 4.58 -3.53
N ARG A 99 22.35 4.62 -4.83
CA ARG A 99 22.61 5.88 -5.54
C ARG A 99 21.36 6.75 -5.55
N TRP A 100 21.57 8.05 -5.44
CA TRP A 100 20.51 9.01 -5.68
C TRP A 100 19.92 8.79 -7.09
N ALA A 101 18.62 8.80 -7.20
CA ALA A 101 17.91 8.80 -8.48
C ALA A 101 17.41 10.22 -8.74
N ASP A 102 17.79 10.77 -9.87
CA ASP A 102 17.25 12.02 -10.35
C ASP A 102 15.82 11.82 -10.88
N GLY A 103 15.10 12.91 -11.03
CA GLY A 103 13.71 12.91 -11.49
C GLY A 103 12.74 13.50 -10.47
N GLY A 104 11.52 13.68 -10.90
CA GLY A 104 10.42 14.14 -10.06
C GLY A 104 9.36 13.06 -9.91
N PRO A 105 8.41 13.21 -8.98
CA PRO A 105 7.32 12.24 -8.81
C PRO A 105 6.50 12.10 -10.10
N VAL A 106 6.04 10.89 -10.36
CA VAL A 106 5.09 10.63 -11.46
C VAL A 106 3.85 11.47 -11.25
N ARG A 107 3.48 12.22 -12.29
CA ARG A 107 2.26 13.03 -12.32
C ARG A 107 1.16 12.24 -13.03
N LEU A 108 0.21 11.74 -12.27
CA LEU A 108 -0.88 10.91 -12.79
C LEU A 108 -1.79 11.62 -13.79
N ALA A 109 -1.87 12.96 -13.72
CA ALA A 109 -2.60 13.77 -14.69
C ALA A 109 -1.91 13.85 -16.06
N ASP A 110 -0.63 13.41 -16.15
CA ASP A 110 0.12 13.42 -17.41
C ASP A 110 0.07 12.03 -18.05
N PRO A 111 -0.61 11.86 -19.20
CA PRO A 111 -0.72 10.55 -19.86
C PRO A 111 0.63 9.91 -20.20
N LYS A 112 1.67 10.74 -20.48
CA LYS A 112 3.02 10.24 -20.77
C LYS A 112 3.67 9.60 -19.54
N HIS A 113 3.56 10.22 -18.36
CA HIS A 113 4.06 9.66 -17.11
C HIS A 113 3.34 8.36 -16.77
N TRP A 114 2.03 8.34 -17.01
CA TRP A 114 1.20 7.18 -16.73
C TRP A 114 1.53 5.98 -17.62
N ALA A 115 1.63 6.19 -18.94
CA ALA A 115 2.02 5.15 -19.88
C ALA A 115 3.45 4.62 -19.57
N ALA A 116 4.38 5.51 -19.20
CA ALA A 116 5.73 5.11 -18.82
C ALA A 116 5.75 4.28 -17.52
N LEU A 117 4.89 4.63 -16.53
CA LEU A 117 4.73 3.83 -15.32
C LEU A 117 4.17 2.44 -15.64
N ALA A 118 3.14 2.36 -16.48
CA ALA A 118 2.56 1.10 -16.91
C ALA A 118 3.61 0.20 -17.61
N ALA A 119 4.42 0.77 -18.49
CA ALA A 119 5.52 0.06 -19.15
C ALA A 119 6.58 -0.45 -18.16
N ALA A 120 6.97 0.38 -17.18
CA ALA A 120 7.93 0.00 -16.16
C ALA A 120 7.42 -1.18 -15.31
N VAL A 121 6.15 -1.12 -14.87
CA VAL A 121 5.49 -2.19 -14.10
C VAL A 121 5.38 -3.48 -14.91
N ALA A 122 5.01 -3.40 -16.19
CA ALA A 122 4.98 -4.56 -17.06
C ALA A 122 6.36 -5.23 -17.21
N CYS A 123 7.44 -4.44 -17.26
CA CYS A 123 8.80 -4.96 -17.28
C CYS A 123 9.17 -5.67 -15.96
N VAL A 124 8.71 -5.17 -14.80
CA VAL A 124 8.88 -5.85 -13.51
C VAL A 124 8.17 -7.20 -13.52
N HIS A 125 6.90 -7.23 -13.92
CA HIS A 125 6.07 -8.44 -13.93
C HIS A 125 6.57 -9.51 -14.90
N ARG A 126 7.32 -9.14 -15.94
CA ARG A 126 7.89 -10.06 -16.93
C ARG A 126 9.29 -10.56 -16.55
N ALA A 127 9.91 -9.98 -15.52
CA ALA A 127 11.26 -10.35 -15.15
C ALA A 127 11.35 -11.79 -14.64
N ASP A 128 12.54 -12.37 -14.75
CA ASP A 128 12.81 -13.70 -14.21
C ASP A 128 12.62 -13.73 -12.70
N LEU A 129 12.15 -14.86 -12.17
CA LEU A 129 11.92 -15.05 -10.74
C LEU A 129 13.20 -14.83 -9.90
N GLY A 130 14.36 -15.20 -10.45
CA GLY A 130 15.67 -14.90 -9.88
C GLY A 130 15.77 -15.17 -8.37
N ALA A 131 16.40 -14.22 -7.67
CA ALA A 131 16.60 -14.32 -6.23
C ALA A 131 15.34 -14.01 -5.41
N VAL A 132 14.27 -13.47 -6.02
CA VAL A 132 13.03 -13.05 -5.31
C VAL A 132 12.27 -14.23 -4.71
N GLN A 133 12.37 -15.40 -5.31
CA GLN A 133 11.66 -16.62 -4.87
C GLN A 133 11.93 -16.93 -3.37
N ARG A 134 13.13 -16.68 -2.87
CA ARG A 134 13.48 -16.89 -1.47
C ARG A 134 12.77 -15.96 -0.48
N PHE A 135 12.23 -14.82 -0.94
CA PHE A 135 11.51 -13.85 -0.11
C PHE A 135 10.00 -14.10 -0.08
N SER A 136 9.51 -14.93 -0.99
CA SER A 136 8.08 -15.20 -1.13
C SER A 136 7.87 -16.71 -1.29
N PRO A 137 8.12 -17.51 -0.23
CA PRO A 137 7.91 -18.95 -0.28
C PRO A 137 6.44 -19.31 -0.52
N HIS A 138 5.53 -18.43 -0.15
CA HIS A 138 4.10 -18.52 -0.39
C HIS A 138 3.64 -17.24 -1.10
N PRO A 139 3.72 -17.19 -2.45
CA PRO A 139 3.30 -16.02 -3.20
C PRO A 139 1.83 -15.68 -2.94
N PHE A 140 1.58 -14.39 -2.81
CA PHE A 140 0.23 -13.90 -2.61
C PHE A 140 -0.56 -13.97 -3.92
N ASN A 141 -1.68 -14.67 -3.92
CA ASN A 141 -2.55 -14.86 -5.07
C ASN A 141 -4.03 -14.63 -4.70
N LEU A 142 -4.92 -14.72 -5.68
CA LEU A 142 -6.34 -14.48 -5.49
C LEU A 142 -6.96 -15.40 -4.42
N LEU A 143 -6.59 -16.67 -4.37
CA LEU A 143 -7.09 -17.61 -3.37
C LEU A 143 -6.64 -17.21 -1.95
N THR A 144 -5.36 -16.89 -1.79
CA THR A 144 -4.82 -16.44 -0.49
C THR A 144 -5.48 -15.14 -0.04
N PHE A 145 -5.65 -14.20 -0.98
CA PHE A 145 -6.39 -12.95 -0.72
C PHE A 145 -7.81 -13.24 -0.21
N TRP A 146 -8.52 -14.11 -0.92
CA TRP A 146 -9.89 -14.48 -0.56
C TRP A 146 -10.01 -15.18 0.79
N GLN A 147 -9.09 -16.08 1.11
CA GLN A 147 -9.05 -16.75 2.41
C GLN A 147 -8.84 -15.78 3.58
N ILE A 148 -7.93 -14.81 3.42
CA ILE A 148 -7.68 -13.77 4.42
C ILE A 148 -8.93 -12.89 4.58
N TRP A 149 -9.55 -12.53 3.47
CA TRP A 149 -10.75 -11.70 3.46
C TRP A 149 -11.93 -12.40 4.17
N GLN A 150 -12.18 -13.68 3.87
CA GLN A 150 -13.21 -14.50 4.53
C GLN A 150 -12.96 -14.64 6.05
N ALA A 151 -11.71 -14.76 6.46
CA ALA A 151 -11.37 -14.83 7.89
C ALA A 151 -11.78 -13.54 8.65
N GLY A 152 -11.71 -12.37 8.01
CA GLY A 152 -12.18 -11.10 8.57
C GLY A 152 -13.70 -10.93 8.52
N GLU A 153 -14.41 -11.61 7.60
CA GLU A 153 -15.84 -11.48 7.41
C GLU A 153 -16.66 -12.00 8.61
N ALA A 154 -16.34 -13.20 9.11
CA ALA A 154 -17.12 -13.87 10.14
C ALA A 154 -17.29 -13.05 11.45
N PRO A 155 -16.22 -12.49 12.05
CA PRO A 155 -16.37 -11.66 13.24
C PRO A 155 -17.16 -10.37 12.98
N LEU A 156 -17.02 -9.79 11.76
CA LEU A 156 -17.74 -8.58 11.40
C LEU A 156 -19.24 -8.86 11.20
N ARG A 157 -19.61 -9.96 10.56
CA ARG A 157 -21.02 -10.40 10.45
C ARG A 157 -21.68 -10.58 11.82
N THR A 158 -21.03 -11.35 12.70
CA THR A 158 -21.55 -11.60 14.05
C THR A 158 -21.77 -10.31 14.83
N TRP A 159 -20.87 -9.36 14.67
CA TRP A 159 -21.00 -8.06 15.33
C TRP A 159 -22.15 -7.23 14.74
N ILE A 160 -22.26 -7.11 13.42
CA ILE A 160 -23.31 -6.34 12.74
C ILE A 160 -24.70 -6.87 13.05
N GLU A 161 -24.88 -8.20 13.16
CA GLU A 161 -26.16 -8.83 13.54
C GLU A 161 -26.63 -8.41 14.94
N GLN A 162 -25.74 -7.96 15.80
CA GLN A 162 -26.02 -7.46 17.15
C GLN A 162 -26.22 -5.95 17.21
N CYS A 163 -25.90 -5.23 16.13
CA CYS A 163 -26.02 -3.79 16.07
C CYS A 163 -27.44 -3.35 15.67
N PRO A 164 -27.96 -2.23 16.22
CA PRO A 164 -29.25 -1.67 15.82
C PRO A 164 -29.12 -0.89 14.49
N ALA A 165 -28.69 -1.59 13.42
CA ALA A 165 -28.36 -1.03 12.12
C ALA A 165 -28.86 -1.92 10.97
N PRO A 166 -30.20 -2.04 10.77
CA PRO A 166 -30.77 -2.95 9.80
C PRO A 166 -30.40 -2.60 8.35
N LEU A 167 -30.33 -1.33 7.99
CA LEU A 167 -29.93 -0.91 6.63
C LEU A 167 -28.47 -1.24 6.35
N LEU A 168 -27.56 -0.97 7.28
CA LEU A 168 -26.16 -1.36 7.16
C LEU A 168 -26.00 -2.87 7.00
N ALA A 169 -26.74 -3.66 7.80
CA ALA A 169 -26.72 -5.12 7.73
C ALA A 169 -27.21 -5.62 6.37
N GLU A 170 -28.26 -5.03 5.80
CA GLU A 170 -28.78 -5.37 4.47
C GLU A 170 -27.77 -5.06 3.36
N ILE A 171 -27.16 -3.86 3.37
CA ILE A 171 -26.14 -3.46 2.40
C ILE A 171 -24.95 -4.43 2.44
N LEU A 172 -24.45 -4.75 3.63
CA LEU A 172 -23.32 -5.67 3.78
C LEU A 172 -23.70 -7.09 3.33
N ALA A 173 -24.90 -7.57 3.61
CA ALA A 173 -25.36 -8.88 3.15
C ALA A 173 -25.42 -8.97 1.63
N MET A 174 -25.87 -7.90 0.94
CA MET A 174 -25.85 -7.83 -0.52
C MET A 174 -24.42 -7.87 -1.06
N LEU A 175 -23.50 -7.07 -0.51
CA LEU A 175 -22.10 -7.01 -0.93
C LEU A 175 -21.39 -8.34 -0.70
N TRP A 176 -21.53 -8.96 0.48
CA TRP A 176 -20.97 -10.28 0.77
C TRP A 176 -21.49 -11.35 -0.20
N SER A 177 -22.80 -11.38 -0.42
CA SER A 177 -23.41 -12.34 -1.34
C SER A 177 -22.88 -12.16 -2.77
N ALA A 178 -22.71 -10.93 -3.23
CA ALA A 178 -22.14 -10.65 -4.56
C ALA A 178 -20.65 -11.07 -4.63
N ALA A 179 -19.87 -10.77 -3.59
CA ALA A 179 -18.45 -11.14 -3.51
C ALA A 179 -18.26 -12.66 -3.54
N HIS A 180 -19.02 -13.41 -2.72
CA HIS A 180 -18.95 -14.87 -2.68
C HIS A 180 -19.28 -15.49 -4.05
N ARG A 181 -20.41 -15.09 -4.65
CA ARG A 181 -20.80 -15.64 -5.97
C ARG A 181 -19.75 -15.37 -7.05
N THR A 182 -19.20 -14.15 -7.05
CA THR A 182 -18.19 -13.77 -8.06
C THR A 182 -16.87 -14.50 -7.83
N MET A 183 -16.45 -14.65 -6.57
CA MET A 183 -15.22 -15.38 -6.24
C MET A 183 -15.33 -16.88 -6.52
N ASP A 184 -16.47 -17.50 -6.20
CA ASP A 184 -16.70 -18.90 -6.52
C ASP A 184 -16.60 -19.16 -8.05
N ALA A 185 -17.18 -18.28 -8.85
CA ALA A 185 -17.06 -18.35 -10.31
C ALA A 185 -15.63 -18.10 -10.79
N ALA A 186 -14.95 -17.10 -10.26
CA ALA A 186 -13.58 -16.74 -10.65
C ALA A 186 -12.58 -17.86 -10.32
N LEU A 187 -12.66 -18.45 -9.13
CA LEU A 187 -11.77 -19.53 -8.72
C LEU A 187 -11.97 -20.81 -9.54
N GLN A 188 -13.16 -21.03 -10.08
CA GLN A 188 -13.42 -22.14 -11.01
C GLN A 188 -12.88 -21.88 -12.42
N GLN A 189 -12.84 -20.62 -12.87
CA GLN A 189 -12.52 -20.26 -14.25
C GLN A 189 -11.05 -19.88 -14.46
N LEU A 190 -10.44 -19.16 -13.51
CA LEU A 190 -9.13 -18.53 -13.71
C LEU A 190 -7.94 -19.47 -13.48
N GLY A 191 -8.15 -20.62 -12.83
CA GLY A 191 -7.06 -21.54 -12.49
C GLY A 191 -5.99 -20.90 -11.58
N GLU A 192 -4.82 -21.57 -11.48
CA GLU A 192 -3.69 -21.00 -10.76
C GLU A 192 -2.90 -20.05 -11.67
N THR A 193 -2.79 -18.80 -11.25
CA THR A 193 -1.94 -17.81 -11.92
C THR A 193 -0.49 -18.00 -11.49
N PRO A 194 0.46 -18.18 -12.40
CA PRO A 194 1.88 -18.23 -12.04
C PRO A 194 2.29 -16.93 -11.34
N PRO A 195 2.99 -17.02 -10.20
CA PRO A 195 3.46 -15.83 -9.51
C PRO A 195 4.55 -15.15 -10.33
N THR A 196 4.53 -13.84 -10.38
CA THR A 196 5.56 -13.01 -11.02
C THR A 196 6.27 -12.15 -10.01
N PRO A 197 7.45 -11.58 -10.33
CA PRO A 197 8.02 -10.50 -9.54
C PRO A 197 7.05 -9.33 -9.47
N ILE A 198 6.85 -8.79 -8.26
CA ILE A 198 6.05 -7.60 -8.00
C ILE A 198 6.85 -6.61 -7.15
N HIS A 199 6.59 -5.32 -7.31
CA HIS A 199 7.17 -4.28 -6.45
C HIS A 199 6.69 -4.43 -4.99
N GLY A 200 5.41 -4.78 -4.82
CA GLY A 200 4.76 -5.07 -3.55
C GLY A 200 4.14 -3.85 -2.84
N GLU A 201 4.58 -2.64 -3.17
CA GLU A 201 4.00 -1.38 -2.68
C GLU A 201 3.97 -0.31 -3.78
N LEU A 202 3.43 -0.67 -4.93
CA LEU A 202 3.34 0.22 -6.07
C LEU A 202 2.35 1.35 -5.82
N THR A 203 2.86 2.58 -5.83
CA THR A 203 2.11 3.84 -5.78
C THR A 203 2.77 4.87 -6.68
N ALA A 204 2.07 5.95 -7.04
CA ALA A 204 2.67 7.05 -7.80
C ALA A 204 3.81 7.75 -7.02
N GLN A 205 3.74 7.75 -5.69
CA GLN A 205 4.78 8.33 -4.83
C GLN A 205 6.09 7.52 -4.86
N ASN A 206 5.98 6.20 -5.12
CA ASN A 206 7.12 5.29 -5.24
C ASN A 206 7.66 5.21 -6.69
N ALA A 207 7.28 6.17 -7.54
CA ALA A 207 7.70 6.24 -8.94
C ALA A 207 8.24 7.63 -9.28
N LEU A 208 9.47 7.69 -9.74
CA LEU A 208 10.12 8.90 -10.22
C LEU A 208 10.15 8.90 -11.75
N PHE A 209 9.84 10.03 -12.36
CA PHE A 209 9.91 10.21 -13.80
C PHE A 209 11.15 11.05 -14.15
N ASP A 210 12.05 10.47 -14.95
CA ASP A 210 13.29 11.08 -15.43
C ASP A 210 13.51 10.77 -16.90
N ALA A 211 13.71 11.79 -17.72
CA ALA A 211 14.08 11.67 -19.13
C ALA A 211 13.29 10.59 -19.90
N ASP A 212 11.95 10.60 -19.79
CA ASP A 212 11.02 9.68 -20.47
C ASP A 212 10.97 8.24 -19.94
N ARG A 213 11.55 7.98 -18.79
CA ARG A 213 11.51 6.69 -18.10
C ARG A 213 11.02 6.82 -16.66
N VAL A 214 10.55 5.72 -16.11
CA VAL A 214 10.17 5.61 -14.70
C VAL A 214 11.22 4.81 -13.94
N ILE A 215 11.63 5.34 -12.78
CA ILE A 215 12.48 4.68 -11.80
C ILE A 215 11.60 4.39 -10.60
N LEU A 216 11.43 3.12 -10.25
CA LEU A 216 10.69 2.70 -9.07
C LEU A 216 11.59 2.72 -7.84
N VAL A 217 11.10 3.29 -6.75
CA VAL A 217 11.79 3.38 -5.45
C VAL A 217 10.98 2.64 -4.40
N ASP A 218 11.58 2.38 -3.25
CA ASP A 218 10.92 1.72 -2.12
C ASP A 218 10.51 0.25 -2.34
N TRP A 219 11.47 -0.57 -2.73
CA TRP A 219 11.33 -2.00 -2.99
C TRP A 219 11.31 -2.87 -1.71
N GLU A 220 10.90 -2.34 -0.57
CA GLU A 220 10.97 -3.08 0.70
C GLU A 220 10.00 -4.25 0.80
N PHE A 221 8.95 -4.26 -0.04
CA PHE A 221 7.98 -5.35 -0.18
C PHE A 221 8.20 -6.18 -1.45
N PHE A 222 9.31 -5.98 -2.16
CA PHE A 222 9.66 -6.76 -3.34
C PHE A 222 9.50 -8.26 -3.10
N GLY A 223 8.74 -8.93 -3.96
CA GLY A 223 8.39 -10.33 -3.77
C GLY A 223 7.81 -10.97 -5.04
N LEU A 224 7.16 -12.12 -4.83
CA LEU A 224 6.35 -12.79 -5.84
C LEU A 224 4.87 -12.63 -5.48
N GLY A 225 4.04 -12.37 -6.47
CA GLY A 225 2.60 -12.25 -6.28
C GLY A 225 1.82 -12.29 -7.58
N ASP A 226 0.53 -12.02 -7.49
CA ASP A 226 -0.33 -11.84 -8.67
C ASP A 226 -0.16 -10.40 -9.21
N PRO A 227 0.33 -10.22 -10.44
CA PRO A 227 0.50 -8.90 -11.05
C PRO A 227 -0.82 -8.14 -11.15
N ALA A 228 -1.97 -8.83 -11.27
CA ALA A 228 -3.27 -8.18 -11.30
C ALA A 228 -3.62 -7.52 -9.98
N GLN A 229 -3.21 -8.10 -8.86
CA GLN A 229 -3.41 -7.52 -7.53
C GLN A 229 -2.60 -6.22 -7.38
N GLU A 230 -1.36 -6.19 -7.85
CA GLU A 230 -0.52 -5.00 -7.77
C GLU A 230 -1.07 -3.85 -8.63
N VAL A 231 -1.47 -4.13 -9.86
CA VAL A 231 -2.10 -3.13 -10.74
C VAL A 231 -3.42 -2.63 -10.17
N ALA A 232 -4.27 -3.53 -9.69
CA ALA A 232 -5.54 -3.14 -9.08
C ALA A 232 -5.35 -2.26 -7.84
N ARG A 233 -4.35 -2.55 -7.00
CA ARG A 233 -4.01 -1.76 -5.83
C ARG A 233 -3.58 -0.34 -6.19
N LEU A 234 -2.73 -0.18 -7.21
CA LEU A 234 -2.35 1.13 -7.73
C LEU A 234 -3.59 1.91 -8.20
N LEU A 235 -4.42 1.29 -9.05
CA LEU A 235 -5.63 1.91 -9.58
C LEU A 235 -6.63 2.28 -8.47
N PHE A 236 -6.73 1.47 -7.43
CA PHE A 236 -7.59 1.74 -6.28
C PHE A 236 -7.15 2.99 -5.50
N PHE A 237 -5.85 3.12 -5.21
CA PHE A 237 -5.32 4.27 -4.48
C PHE A 237 -5.41 5.59 -5.25
N GLU A 238 -5.33 5.54 -6.59
CA GLU A 238 -5.47 6.74 -7.43
C GLU A 238 -6.92 7.20 -7.61
N GLY A 239 -7.85 6.41 -7.11
CA GLY A 239 -9.28 6.72 -7.09
C GLY A 239 -10.03 6.26 -8.34
N LYS A 240 -11.26 5.82 -8.12
CA LYS A 240 -12.14 5.16 -9.08
C LYS A 240 -12.35 5.96 -10.37
N ASP A 241 -12.66 7.25 -10.27
CA ASP A 241 -12.93 8.09 -11.43
C ASP A 241 -11.70 8.33 -12.30
N TRP A 242 -10.54 8.44 -11.64
CA TRP A 242 -9.29 8.57 -12.33
C TRP A 242 -8.92 7.26 -13.03
N ALA A 243 -9.00 6.12 -12.35
CA ALA A 243 -8.73 4.79 -12.90
C ALA A 243 -9.61 4.49 -14.12
N ARG A 244 -10.91 4.82 -14.06
CA ARG A 244 -11.82 4.63 -15.18
C ARG A 244 -11.45 5.45 -16.42
N ARG A 245 -11.06 6.73 -16.25
CA ARG A 245 -10.67 7.61 -17.36
C ARG A 245 -9.35 7.23 -18.01
N ASN A 246 -8.42 6.65 -17.24
CA ASN A 246 -7.05 6.39 -17.69
C ASN A 246 -6.75 4.91 -17.92
N ARG A 247 -7.76 4.05 -17.85
CA ARG A 247 -7.62 2.60 -18.04
C ARG A 247 -7.00 2.23 -19.40
N GLU A 248 -7.49 2.84 -20.48
CA GLU A 248 -6.96 2.58 -21.82
C GLU A 248 -5.49 2.96 -21.91
N THR A 249 -5.12 4.15 -21.46
CA THR A 249 -3.72 4.60 -21.43
C THR A 249 -2.83 3.67 -20.62
N TRP A 250 -3.34 3.12 -19.52
CA TRP A 250 -2.62 2.10 -18.74
C TRP A 250 -2.35 0.85 -19.58
N TRP A 251 -3.38 0.29 -20.18
CA TRP A 251 -3.24 -0.93 -20.96
C TRP A 251 -2.41 -0.72 -22.22
N ASP A 252 -2.49 0.43 -22.87
CA ASP A 252 -1.64 0.80 -24.01
C ASP A 252 -0.15 0.83 -23.62
N GLY A 253 0.17 1.29 -22.41
CA GLY A 253 1.53 1.27 -21.88
C GLY A 253 1.99 -0.10 -21.39
N TYR A 254 1.10 -0.88 -20.79
CA TYR A 254 1.40 -2.17 -20.16
C TYR A 254 1.49 -3.33 -21.17
N SER A 255 0.50 -3.47 -22.03
CA SER A 255 0.30 -4.65 -22.88
C SER A 255 1.44 -4.93 -23.88
N PRO A 256 2.17 -3.92 -24.43
CA PRO A 256 3.32 -4.20 -25.30
C PRO A 256 4.45 -4.99 -24.61
N PHE A 257 4.54 -4.91 -23.29
CA PHE A 257 5.60 -5.55 -22.51
C PHE A 257 5.12 -6.80 -21.77
N GLN A 258 3.85 -6.86 -21.40
CA GLN A 258 3.25 -7.99 -20.70
C GLN A 258 1.83 -8.22 -21.18
N SER A 259 1.61 -9.36 -21.78
CA SER A 259 0.31 -9.80 -22.29
C SER A 259 -0.04 -11.15 -21.66
N GLU A 260 -0.95 -11.13 -20.70
CA GLU A 260 -1.47 -12.32 -20.04
C GLU A 260 -2.99 -12.37 -20.23
N PRO A 261 -3.54 -13.44 -20.84
CA PRO A 261 -4.98 -13.61 -20.97
C PRO A 261 -5.67 -13.56 -19.59
N GLY A 262 -6.77 -12.80 -19.48
CA GLY A 262 -7.52 -12.65 -18.24
C GLY A 262 -6.92 -11.67 -17.22
N MET A 263 -5.78 -11.07 -17.49
CA MET A 263 -5.19 -10.04 -16.60
C MET A 263 -6.16 -8.87 -16.34
N PRO A 264 -6.81 -8.26 -17.35
CA PRO A 264 -7.77 -7.19 -17.12
C PRO A 264 -8.96 -7.61 -16.25
N ASP A 265 -9.47 -8.81 -16.44
CA ASP A 265 -10.62 -9.35 -15.68
C ASP A 265 -10.23 -9.57 -14.20
N ARG A 266 -9.02 -10.06 -13.94
CA ARG A 266 -8.51 -10.19 -12.57
C ARG A 266 -8.28 -8.83 -11.91
N VAL A 267 -7.76 -7.84 -12.64
CA VAL A 267 -7.63 -6.47 -12.12
C VAL A 267 -8.98 -5.93 -11.71
N GLU A 268 -10.01 -6.11 -12.53
CA GLU A 268 -11.37 -5.69 -12.22
C GLU A 268 -11.91 -6.38 -10.97
N LEU A 269 -11.69 -7.67 -10.84
CA LEU A 269 -12.09 -8.45 -9.68
C LEU A 269 -11.42 -7.94 -8.39
N TYR A 270 -10.11 -7.72 -8.42
CA TYR A 270 -9.40 -7.16 -7.27
C TYR A 270 -9.87 -5.73 -6.93
N LEU A 271 -10.17 -4.89 -7.91
CA LEU A 271 -10.73 -3.56 -7.68
C LEU A 271 -12.07 -3.64 -6.93
N ARG A 272 -12.98 -4.52 -7.36
CA ARG A 272 -14.25 -4.77 -6.68
C ARG A 272 -14.02 -5.18 -5.22
N LEU A 273 -13.10 -6.11 -4.99
CA LEU A 273 -12.76 -6.59 -3.64
C LEU A 273 -12.13 -5.49 -2.80
N PHE A 274 -11.22 -4.66 -3.33
CA PHE A 274 -10.59 -3.57 -2.59
C PHE A 274 -11.58 -2.48 -2.17
N HIS A 275 -12.53 -2.13 -3.03
CA HIS A 275 -13.58 -1.18 -2.65
C HIS A 275 -14.42 -1.70 -1.49
N PHE A 276 -14.79 -2.97 -1.52
CA PHE A 276 -15.52 -3.56 -0.40
C PHE A 276 -14.64 -3.75 0.85
N GLN A 277 -13.37 -4.12 0.67
CA GLN A 277 -12.43 -4.23 1.77
C GLN A 277 -12.22 -2.89 2.50
N ALA A 278 -12.22 -1.77 1.78
CA ALA A 278 -12.12 -0.45 2.40
C ALA A 278 -13.27 -0.18 3.36
N ALA A 279 -14.51 -0.52 2.98
CA ALA A 279 -15.68 -0.38 3.86
C ALA A 279 -15.59 -1.33 5.07
N THR A 280 -15.25 -2.60 4.85
CA THR A 280 -15.13 -3.58 5.94
C THR A 280 -13.97 -3.26 6.89
N PHE A 281 -12.88 -2.71 6.40
CA PHE A 281 -11.75 -2.26 7.22
C PHE A 281 -12.15 -1.11 8.14
N LEU A 282 -12.85 -0.10 7.63
CA LEU A 282 -13.36 1.00 8.44
C LEU A 282 -14.37 0.50 9.51
N LEU A 283 -15.25 -0.42 9.14
CA LEU A 283 -16.21 -1.03 10.09
C LEU A 283 -15.53 -1.88 11.15
N ASP A 284 -14.47 -2.60 10.78
CA ASP A 284 -13.70 -3.39 11.75
C ASP A 284 -12.96 -2.49 12.74
N GLY A 285 -12.44 -1.35 12.29
CA GLY A 285 -11.90 -0.30 13.16
C GLY A 285 -12.94 0.22 14.16
N VAL A 286 -14.17 0.50 13.70
CA VAL A 286 -15.28 0.87 14.61
C VAL A 286 -15.55 -0.24 15.61
N ARG A 287 -15.63 -1.50 15.16
CA ARG A 287 -15.87 -2.66 16.02
C ARG A 287 -14.80 -2.83 17.10
N GLN A 288 -13.54 -2.59 16.76
CA GLN A 288 -12.40 -2.73 17.68
C GLN A 288 -12.20 -1.48 18.56
N GLY A 289 -12.91 -0.39 18.27
CA GLY A 289 -12.70 0.89 18.93
C GLY A 289 -11.37 1.55 18.55
N GLU A 290 -10.80 1.17 17.41
CA GLU A 290 -9.54 1.69 16.89
C GLU A 290 -9.78 2.81 15.89
N MET A 291 -8.93 3.84 15.95
CA MET A 291 -8.93 4.91 14.97
C MET A 291 -8.07 4.50 13.77
N PRO A 292 -8.59 4.44 12.53
CA PRO A 292 -7.75 4.26 11.37
C PRO A 292 -6.69 5.37 11.28
N ALA A 293 -5.43 4.97 11.06
CA ALA A 293 -4.30 5.92 11.00
C ALA A 293 -4.51 7.03 9.95
N SER A 294 -5.14 6.70 8.81
CA SER A 294 -5.48 7.67 7.76
C SER A 294 -6.48 8.74 8.23
N ALA A 295 -7.40 8.39 9.11
CA ALA A 295 -8.35 9.35 9.67
C ALA A 295 -7.69 10.27 10.72
N ALA A 296 -6.67 9.77 11.41
CA ALA A 296 -5.91 10.55 12.39
C ALA A 296 -5.01 11.62 11.73
N GLU A 297 -4.58 11.40 10.48
CA GLU A 297 -3.75 12.35 9.72
C GLU A 297 -4.58 13.51 9.12
N GLU A 298 -5.86 13.28 8.82
CA GLU A 298 -6.76 14.29 8.23
C GLU A 298 -7.45 15.19 9.27
N LEU A 299 -7.51 14.74 10.54
CA LEU A 299 -8.09 15.51 11.61
C LEU A 299 -7.02 16.39 12.27
N GLU A 300 -7.29 17.68 12.37
CA GLU A 300 -6.47 18.59 13.17
C GLU A 300 -6.40 18.09 14.63
N SER A 301 -5.26 18.29 15.28
CA SER A 301 -4.96 17.75 16.62
C SER A 301 -5.93 18.17 17.74
N ASP A 302 -6.83 19.13 17.48
CA ASP A 302 -7.85 19.63 18.40
C ASP A 302 -9.29 19.20 18.03
N SER A 303 -9.46 18.25 17.09
CA SER A 303 -10.80 17.77 16.70
C SER A 303 -11.44 16.99 17.83
N ASP A 304 -12.67 17.35 18.19
CA ASP A 304 -13.44 16.64 19.21
C ASP A 304 -13.97 15.29 18.72
N ALA A 305 -14.39 14.43 19.66
CA ALA A 305 -14.93 13.10 19.35
C ALA A 305 -16.17 13.15 18.43
N SER A 306 -16.88 14.28 18.37
CA SER A 306 -18.05 14.45 17.50
C SER A 306 -17.62 14.67 16.06
N SER A 307 -16.64 15.52 15.82
CA SER A 307 -16.07 15.77 14.48
C SER A 307 -15.50 14.49 13.88
N TYR A 308 -14.81 13.68 14.69
CA TYR A 308 -14.30 12.39 14.28
C TYR A 308 -15.40 11.40 13.84
N ARG A 309 -16.50 11.28 14.61
CA ARG A 309 -17.61 10.38 14.25
C ARG A 309 -18.27 10.78 12.93
N VAL A 310 -18.49 12.08 12.72
CA VAL A 310 -19.06 12.61 11.48
C VAL A 310 -18.14 12.30 10.30
N PHE A 311 -16.83 12.49 10.44
CA PHE A 311 -15.85 12.15 9.43
C PHE A 311 -15.87 10.64 9.11
N LEU A 312 -15.83 9.79 10.11
CA LEU A 312 -15.80 8.33 9.94
C LEU A 312 -17.10 7.80 9.32
N ALA A 313 -18.27 8.33 9.73
CA ALA A 313 -19.54 8.00 9.11
C ALA A 313 -19.56 8.39 7.62
N GLY A 314 -19.09 9.59 7.28
CA GLY A 314 -18.95 10.04 5.91
C GLY A 314 -18.03 9.15 5.07
N ALA A 315 -16.87 8.78 5.60
CA ALA A 315 -15.93 7.88 4.94
C ALA A 315 -16.52 6.48 4.70
N LEU A 316 -17.23 5.93 5.68
CA LEU A 316 -17.93 4.65 5.57
C LEU A 316 -19.03 4.67 4.50
N ILE A 317 -19.88 5.70 4.50
CA ILE A 317 -20.95 5.87 3.50
C ILE A 317 -20.33 5.97 2.10
N ALA A 318 -19.27 6.74 1.93
CA ALA A 318 -18.58 6.87 0.65
C ALA A 318 -17.98 5.52 0.20
N ALA A 319 -17.37 4.76 1.10
CA ALA A 319 -16.82 3.43 0.81
C ALA A 319 -17.91 2.42 0.43
N LEU A 320 -19.04 2.40 1.13
CA LEU A 320 -20.20 1.55 0.82
C LEU A 320 -20.83 1.92 -0.52
N ARG A 321 -21.01 3.22 -0.81
CA ARG A 321 -21.51 3.70 -2.10
C ARG A 321 -20.58 3.29 -3.25
N SER A 322 -19.28 3.47 -3.08
CA SER A 322 -18.29 3.05 -4.07
C SER A 322 -18.32 1.53 -4.30
N SER A 323 -18.50 0.76 -3.23
CA SER A 323 -18.65 -0.69 -3.32
C SER A 323 -19.91 -1.08 -4.08
N LEU A 324 -21.07 -0.54 -3.72
CA LEU A 324 -22.33 -0.84 -4.41
C LEU A 324 -22.26 -0.51 -5.91
N GLU A 325 -21.65 0.63 -6.25
CA GLU A 325 -21.51 1.04 -7.65
C GLU A 325 -20.60 0.10 -8.45
N ILE A 326 -19.43 -0.27 -7.91
CA ILE A 326 -18.49 -1.14 -8.64
C ILE A 326 -18.97 -2.59 -8.73
N TRP A 327 -19.83 -3.02 -7.77
CA TRP A 327 -20.48 -4.31 -7.80
C TRP A 327 -21.80 -4.30 -8.59
N GLU A 328 -22.17 -3.14 -9.20
CA GLU A 328 -23.40 -2.96 -9.96
C GLU A 328 -24.68 -3.32 -9.17
N LEU A 329 -24.65 -3.06 -7.87
CA LEU A 329 -25.73 -3.26 -6.94
C LEU A 329 -26.61 -1.99 -6.83
N PRO A 330 -27.83 -2.08 -6.25
CA PRO A 330 -28.71 -0.94 -6.06
C PRO A 330 -28.00 0.22 -5.36
N ARG A 331 -28.17 1.44 -5.89
CA ARG A 331 -27.58 2.65 -5.32
C ARG A 331 -28.37 3.14 -4.13
N LEU A 332 -27.68 3.70 -3.14
CA LEU A 332 -28.30 4.38 -2.02
C LEU A 332 -28.95 5.69 -2.48
N SER A 333 -30.17 5.93 -2.00
CA SER A 333 -30.84 7.23 -2.12
C SER A 333 -30.29 8.20 -1.05
N GLU A 334 -30.67 9.47 -1.15
CA GLU A 334 -30.36 10.48 -0.12
C GLU A 334 -31.00 10.12 1.23
N THR A 335 -32.20 9.51 1.20
CA THR A 335 -32.88 9.02 2.41
C THR A 335 -32.10 7.88 3.06
N ASP A 336 -31.57 6.95 2.26
CA ASP A 336 -30.75 5.84 2.77
C ASP A 336 -29.45 6.36 3.41
N ASP A 337 -28.82 7.38 2.84
CA ASP A 337 -27.61 8.01 3.44
C ASP A 337 -27.89 8.61 4.81
N ASN A 338 -29.01 9.32 4.96
CA ASN A 338 -29.38 9.93 6.23
C ASN A 338 -29.68 8.84 7.29
N LEU A 339 -30.36 7.76 6.89
CA LEU A 339 -30.64 6.63 7.75
C LEU A 339 -29.34 5.92 8.15
N LEU A 340 -28.47 5.66 7.18
CA LEU A 340 -27.18 5.00 7.42
C LEU A 340 -26.27 5.83 8.33
N ALA A 341 -26.25 7.16 8.16
CA ALA A 341 -25.52 8.07 9.04
C ALA A 341 -26.01 7.98 10.49
N ALA A 342 -27.36 7.91 10.68
CA ALA A 342 -27.95 7.77 11.99
C ALA A 342 -27.63 6.40 12.63
N GLU A 343 -27.69 5.30 11.87
CA GLU A 343 -27.31 3.96 12.33
C GLU A 343 -25.83 3.92 12.75
N LEU A 344 -24.93 4.49 11.94
CA LEU A 344 -23.49 4.55 12.23
C LEU A 344 -23.19 5.41 13.48
N ASP A 345 -23.85 6.55 13.65
CA ASP A 345 -23.69 7.35 14.86
C ASP A 345 -24.14 6.59 16.10
N GLN A 346 -25.25 5.86 16.04
CA GLN A 346 -25.72 5.02 17.13
C GLN A 346 -24.72 3.93 17.49
N ILE A 347 -24.17 3.22 16.51
CA ILE A 347 -23.14 2.19 16.73
C ILE A 347 -21.90 2.79 17.40
N MET A 348 -21.37 3.89 16.86
CA MET A 348 -20.18 4.53 17.39
C MET A 348 -20.38 5.07 18.80
N ASN A 349 -21.56 5.59 19.13
CA ASN A 349 -21.89 6.04 20.49
C ASN A 349 -21.84 4.88 21.49
N VAL A 350 -22.39 3.71 21.15
CA VAL A 350 -22.35 2.52 22.00
C VAL A 350 -20.92 2.04 22.22
N GLN A 351 -20.11 1.94 21.16
CA GLN A 351 -18.72 1.46 21.24
C GLN A 351 -17.83 2.41 22.06
N MET A 352 -17.92 3.70 21.86
CA MET A 352 -17.12 4.68 22.62
C MET A 352 -17.48 4.72 24.12
N THR A 353 -18.73 4.48 24.46
CA THR A 353 -19.16 4.40 25.87
C THR A 353 -18.54 3.18 26.57
N HIS A 354 -18.43 2.04 25.89
CA HIS A 354 -17.77 0.86 26.43
C HIS A 354 -16.27 1.04 26.67
N LEU A 355 -15.57 1.76 25.79
CA LEU A 355 -14.13 2.04 25.95
C LEU A 355 -13.83 2.91 27.17
N HIS A 356 -14.66 3.91 27.46
CA HIS A 356 -14.49 4.75 28.64
C HIS A 356 -14.78 4.03 29.97
N THR A 357 -15.61 2.98 29.94
CA THR A 357 -15.95 2.20 31.16
C THR A 357 -14.97 1.04 31.43
N THR A 358 -14.17 0.63 30.46
CA THR A 358 -13.20 -0.47 30.59
C THR A 358 -11.75 -0.01 30.77
N ALA A 359 -11.47 1.29 30.68
CA ALA A 359 -10.14 1.82 31.02
C ALA A 359 -9.90 1.56 32.52
N PRO A 360 -8.81 0.83 32.92
CA PRO A 360 -8.48 0.68 34.31
C PRO A 360 -8.21 2.07 34.91
N ALA A 361 -8.87 2.37 36.01
CA ALA A 361 -8.58 3.56 36.78
C ALA A 361 -7.06 3.60 37.03
N ALA A 362 -6.40 4.61 36.49
CA ALA A 362 -4.98 4.83 36.71
C ALA A 362 -4.78 5.04 38.22
N GLY A 363 -4.23 3.99 38.87
CA GLY A 363 -3.82 4.00 40.27
C GLY A 363 -2.35 4.38 40.37
#